data_5885c6037414dfcd7edd1a90df3db984
#
_entry.id   5885c6037414dfcd7edd1a90df3db984
#
_cell.length_a   1.000
_cell.length_b   1.000
_cell.length_c   1.000
_cell.angle_alpha   90.00
_cell.angle_beta   90.00
_cell.angle_gamma   90.00
#
_symmetry.space_group_name_H-M   'P 1'
#
loop_
_entity.id
_entity.type
_entity.pdbx_description
1 polymer ?
#
loop_
_entity_poly.entity_id
_entity_poly.type
_entity_poly.pdbx_seq_one_letter_code
_entity_poly.pdbx_strand_id
1 'polypeptide(L)'
;MNKAIHNKLWFHLLIAASLSIVLVFIILFTLRIFTRHGKEIEMPDYIGQNASELTQMGKSEGFVFVVDKEVYKKGTTPGTVLTQDPMPHEKVKRGRKVYLTVSAQTPPVIKMPALQDLSLRQAQIMLEAQGLVLDRIIEKTSPYENVVLDVLYHGHHIASGSDIQMGERITLVVGKSIGGLPDSLATVD
;
A
#
# COMPACT_ATOMS: atom_id res chain seq x y z
N MET A 1 -56.20 -47.47 40.28
CA MET A 1 -55.41 -46.50 41.05
C MET A 1 -54.31 -45.77 40.26
N ASN A 2 -54.16 -45.97 38.93
CA ASN A 2 -53.03 -45.39 38.11
C ASN A 2 -53.38 -44.09 37.35
N LYS A 3 -54.63 -43.73 37.11
CA LYS A 3 -54.98 -42.53 36.31
C LYS A 3 -54.68 -41.19 37.01
N ALA A 4 -54.72 -41.12 38.33
CA ALA A 4 -54.44 -39.88 39.07
C ALA A 4 -52.94 -39.54 39.10
N ILE A 5 -52.04 -40.52 39.01
CA ILE A 5 -50.58 -40.32 39.02
C ILE A 5 -50.14 -39.85 37.64
N HIS A 6 -50.71 -40.41 36.57
CA HIS A 6 -50.41 -39.96 35.20
C HIS A 6 -50.78 -38.49 34.93
N ASN A 7 -51.93 -38.02 35.44
CA ASN A 7 -52.35 -36.64 35.28
C ASN A 7 -51.44 -35.66 36.02
N LYS A 8 -50.93 -36.02 37.21
CA LYS A 8 -49.98 -35.19 37.93
C LYS A 8 -48.60 -35.11 37.22
N LEU A 9 -48.14 -36.24 36.68
CA LEU A 9 -46.85 -36.26 35.90
C LEU A 9 -46.94 -35.41 34.62
N TRP A 10 -48.06 -35.54 33.89
CA TRP A 10 -48.26 -34.70 32.67
C TRP A 10 -48.36 -33.22 33.02
N PHE A 11 -48.97 -32.84 34.12
CA PHE A 11 -49.03 -31.46 34.56
C PHE A 11 -47.68 -30.89 34.94
N HIS A 12 -46.81 -31.66 35.61
CA HIS A 12 -45.46 -31.24 35.92
C HIS A 12 -44.59 -31.16 34.67
N LEU A 13 -44.77 -32.05 33.68
CA LEU A 13 -44.08 -31.97 32.39
C LEU A 13 -44.48 -30.73 31.58
N LEU A 14 -45.76 -30.37 31.58
CA LEU A 14 -46.25 -29.16 30.92
C LEU A 14 -45.71 -27.90 31.59
N ILE A 15 -45.62 -27.85 32.90
CA ILE A 15 -45.03 -26.73 33.65
C ILE A 15 -43.53 -26.63 33.33
N ALA A 16 -42.79 -27.74 33.34
CA ALA A 16 -41.37 -27.75 33.03
C ALA A 16 -41.13 -27.32 31.59
N ALA A 17 -41.94 -27.78 30.64
CA ALA A 17 -41.84 -27.37 29.23
C ALA A 17 -42.11 -25.86 29.05
N SER A 18 -43.18 -25.34 29.72
CA SER A 18 -43.50 -23.92 29.70
C SER A 18 -42.37 -23.07 30.29
N LEU A 19 -41.78 -23.49 31.41
CA LEU A 19 -40.68 -22.80 32.06
C LEU A 19 -39.42 -22.77 31.16
N SER A 20 -39.13 -23.88 30.47
CA SER A 20 -38.03 -23.99 29.52
C SER A 20 -38.21 -23.05 28.32
N ILE A 21 -39.43 -22.97 27.77
CA ILE A 21 -39.74 -22.07 26.66
C ILE A 21 -39.56 -20.59 27.09
N VAL A 22 -40.04 -20.22 28.26
CA VAL A 22 -39.90 -18.88 28.83
C VAL A 22 -38.41 -18.55 29.05
N LEU A 23 -37.63 -19.50 29.58
CA LEU A 23 -36.19 -19.32 29.78
C LEU A 23 -35.44 -19.08 28.43
N VAL A 24 -35.73 -19.90 27.42
CA VAL A 24 -35.17 -19.72 26.08
C VAL A 24 -35.55 -18.37 25.51
N PHE A 25 -36.80 -17.95 25.68
CA PHE A 25 -37.26 -16.65 25.21
C PHE A 25 -36.52 -15.49 25.90
N ILE A 26 -36.28 -15.58 27.19
CA ILE A 26 -35.54 -14.60 27.98
C ILE A 26 -34.07 -14.55 27.48
N ILE A 27 -33.44 -15.71 27.24
CA ILE A 27 -32.07 -15.79 26.73
C ILE A 27 -32.00 -15.16 25.35
N LEU A 28 -32.87 -15.49 24.42
CA LEU A 28 -32.91 -14.92 23.09
C LEU A 28 -33.17 -13.41 23.10
N PHE A 29 -34.05 -12.95 23.98
CA PHE A 29 -34.36 -11.54 24.16
C PHE A 29 -33.16 -10.75 24.71
N THR A 30 -32.48 -11.28 25.72
CA THR A 30 -31.28 -10.68 26.29
C THR A 30 -30.12 -10.68 25.29
N LEU A 31 -29.93 -11.77 24.54
CA LEU A 31 -28.96 -11.79 23.45
C LEU A 31 -29.28 -10.72 22.39
N ARG A 32 -30.53 -10.58 22.00
CA ARG A 32 -30.95 -9.57 21.00
C ARG A 32 -30.64 -8.14 21.45
N ILE A 33 -30.84 -7.83 22.74
CA ILE A 33 -30.52 -6.52 23.31
C ILE A 33 -29.00 -6.33 23.41
N PHE A 34 -28.30 -7.35 23.90
CA PHE A 34 -26.87 -7.26 24.16
C PHE A 34 -26.04 -7.24 22.87
N THR A 35 -26.40 -7.99 21.85
CA THR A 35 -25.70 -8.04 20.57
C THR A 35 -26.01 -6.87 19.65
N ARG A 36 -26.93 -5.97 20.02
CA ARG A 36 -27.33 -4.80 19.20
C ARG A 36 -27.46 -5.13 17.70
N HIS A 37 -28.07 -6.25 17.38
CA HIS A 37 -28.32 -6.66 16.01
C HIS A 37 -29.10 -5.58 15.27
N GLY A 38 -28.49 -4.98 14.20
CA GLY A 38 -29.20 -4.12 13.26
C GLY A 38 -28.87 -2.63 13.28
N LYS A 39 -27.83 -2.16 13.98
CA LYS A 39 -27.34 -0.76 13.83
C LYS A 39 -26.07 -0.73 13.02
N GLU A 40 -26.19 -1.07 11.74
CA GLU A 40 -25.15 -0.81 10.76
C GLU A 40 -25.23 0.65 10.33
N ILE A 41 -24.08 1.25 10.12
CA ILE A 41 -23.92 2.59 9.55
C ILE A 41 -23.14 2.46 8.26
N GLU A 42 -23.44 3.30 7.30
CA GLU A 42 -22.70 3.38 6.06
C GLU A 42 -21.34 4.03 6.31
N MET A 43 -20.29 3.45 5.76
CA MET A 43 -18.93 3.97 5.86
C MET A 43 -18.79 5.23 5.01
N PRO A 44 -18.44 6.38 5.59
CA PRO A 44 -18.16 7.57 4.83
C PRO A 44 -16.90 7.42 3.96
N ASP A 45 -16.78 8.28 2.95
CA ASP A 45 -15.58 8.38 2.13
C ASP A 45 -14.57 9.32 2.76
N TYR A 46 -13.42 8.78 3.15
CA TYR A 46 -12.30 9.50 3.74
C TYR A 46 -11.12 9.63 2.78
N ILE A 47 -11.23 9.10 1.54
CA ILE A 47 -10.17 9.20 0.54
C ILE A 47 -9.93 10.68 0.17
N GLY A 48 -8.68 11.09 0.15
CA GLY A 48 -8.29 12.49 -0.09
C GLY A 48 -8.24 13.38 1.13
N GLN A 49 -8.74 12.93 2.30
CA GLN A 49 -8.70 13.69 3.54
C GLN A 49 -7.37 13.49 4.28
N ASN A 50 -7.09 14.35 5.25
CA ASN A 50 -5.89 14.25 6.09
C ASN A 50 -6.12 13.26 7.25
N ALA A 51 -5.26 12.23 7.33
CA ALA A 51 -5.38 11.18 8.34
C ALA A 51 -5.22 11.70 9.78
N SER A 52 -4.44 12.76 9.99
CA SER A 52 -4.27 13.36 11.33
C SER A 52 -5.56 14.00 11.83
N GLU A 53 -6.31 14.66 10.95
CA GLU A 53 -7.61 15.26 11.27
C GLU A 53 -8.63 14.17 11.55
N LEU A 54 -8.68 13.13 10.73
CA LEU A 54 -9.57 11.98 10.93
C LEU A 54 -9.32 11.28 12.27
N THR A 55 -8.06 11.11 12.65
CA THR A 55 -7.72 10.49 13.94
C THR A 55 -8.23 11.30 15.13
N GLN A 56 -8.26 12.61 15.01
CA GLN A 56 -8.83 13.51 16.03
C GLN A 56 -10.36 13.48 16.05
N MET A 57 -11.00 13.41 14.88
CA MET A 57 -12.46 13.39 14.72
C MET A 57 -13.09 12.02 14.97
N GLY A 58 -12.31 10.94 14.88
CA GLY A 58 -12.81 9.56 14.92
C GLY A 58 -13.68 9.21 16.13
N LYS A 59 -13.39 9.80 17.29
CA LYS A 59 -14.20 9.58 18.51
C LYS A 59 -15.62 10.15 18.38
N SER A 60 -15.81 11.25 17.65
CA SER A 60 -17.13 11.88 17.46
C SER A 60 -17.96 11.14 16.39
N GLU A 61 -17.33 10.56 15.40
CA GLU A 61 -17.98 9.80 14.32
C GLU A 61 -18.26 8.34 14.69
N GLY A 62 -17.68 7.88 15.78
CA GLY A 62 -17.88 6.51 16.27
C GLY A 62 -17.05 5.47 15.52
N PHE A 63 -15.94 5.86 14.92
CA PHE A 63 -14.95 5.00 14.28
C PHE A 63 -13.58 5.11 14.99
N VAL A 64 -12.73 4.12 14.77
CA VAL A 64 -11.35 4.12 15.23
C VAL A 64 -10.45 4.07 14.01
N PHE A 65 -9.81 5.18 13.68
CA PHE A 65 -8.88 5.24 12.55
C PHE A 65 -7.50 4.73 12.95
N VAL A 66 -6.91 3.91 12.08
CA VAL A 66 -5.58 3.32 12.23
C VAL A 66 -4.83 3.49 10.92
N VAL A 67 -3.71 4.20 10.95
CA VAL A 67 -2.81 4.23 9.79
C VAL A 67 -2.08 2.88 9.74
N ASP A 68 -2.36 2.09 8.71
CA ASP A 68 -1.81 0.75 8.51
C ASP A 68 -0.57 0.78 7.62
N LYS A 69 -0.61 1.61 6.57
CA LYS A 69 0.48 1.70 5.58
C LYS A 69 0.72 3.13 5.13
N GLU A 70 1.99 3.42 4.87
CA GLU A 70 2.42 4.63 4.19
C GLU A 70 2.98 4.27 2.82
N VAL A 71 2.46 4.91 1.77
CA VAL A 71 2.89 4.66 0.38
C VAL A 71 3.21 6.00 -0.27
N TYR A 72 4.41 6.12 -0.81
CA TYR A 72 4.77 7.32 -1.54
C TYR A 72 3.98 7.44 -2.84
N LYS A 73 3.30 8.57 -3.01
CA LYS A 73 2.59 8.92 -4.25
C LYS A 73 3.00 10.33 -4.67
N LYS A 74 3.71 10.42 -5.79
CA LYS A 74 4.18 11.70 -6.33
C LYS A 74 3.00 12.66 -6.56
N GLY A 75 3.16 13.90 -6.11
CA GLY A 75 2.14 14.93 -6.28
C GLY A 75 0.98 14.88 -5.27
N THR A 76 1.05 14.03 -4.25
CA THR A 76 0.07 13.97 -3.18
C THR A 76 0.66 14.54 -1.90
N THR A 77 -0.12 15.34 -1.18
CA THR A 77 0.28 15.88 0.13
C THR A 77 0.52 14.75 1.12
N PRO A 78 1.61 14.77 1.90
CA PRO A 78 1.87 13.78 2.95
C PRO A 78 0.71 13.67 3.94
N GLY A 79 0.41 12.46 4.40
CA GLY A 79 -0.70 12.20 5.32
C GLY A 79 -2.09 12.15 4.68
N THR A 80 -2.20 12.36 3.36
CA THR A 80 -3.47 12.21 2.64
C THR A 80 -3.85 10.73 2.53
N VAL A 81 -5.10 10.40 2.84
CA VAL A 81 -5.65 9.05 2.71
C VAL A 81 -5.73 8.67 1.24
N LEU A 82 -5.05 7.60 0.86
CA LEU A 82 -5.04 7.04 -0.49
C LEU A 82 -6.08 5.94 -0.67
N THR A 83 -6.23 5.11 0.37
CA THR A 83 -7.25 4.05 0.43
C THR A 83 -7.70 3.83 1.87
N GLN A 84 -8.90 3.30 2.04
CA GLN A 84 -9.46 2.94 3.34
C GLN A 84 -10.04 1.51 3.30
N ASP A 85 -10.05 0.87 4.45
CA ASP A 85 -10.71 -0.42 4.70
C ASP A 85 -11.45 -0.37 6.05
N PRO A 86 -12.78 -0.50 6.11
CA PRO A 86 -13.74 -0.83 5.04
C PRO A 86 -13.88 0.23 3.93
N MET A 87 -14.32 -0.21 2.74
CA MET A 87 -14.51 0.69 1.59
C MET A 87 -15.63 1.72 1.84
N PRO A 88 -15.60 2.88 1.15
CA PRO A 88 -16.70 3.82 1.17
C PRO A 88 -18.04 3.13 0.86
N HIS A 89 -19.11 3.56 1.54
CA HIS A 89 -20.47 3.04 1.41
C HIS A 89 -20.70 1.60 1.90
N GLU A 90 -19.68 0.94 2.44
CA GLU A 90 -19.83 -0.38 3.06
C GLU A 90 -20.60 -0.28 4.40
N LYS A 91 -21.48 -1.25 4.67
CA LYS A 91 -22.23 -1.31 5.93
C LYS A 91 -21.37 -1.88 7.05
N VAL A 92 -21.14 -1.10 8.07
CA VAL A 92 -20.27 -1.45 9.20
C VAL A 92 -20.95 -1.18 10.54
N LYS A 93 -20.46 -1.82 11.58
CA LYS A 93 -20.92 -1.56 12.95
C LYS A 93 -20.19 -0.35 13.54
N ARG A 94 -20.86 0.40 14.41
CA ARG A 94 -20.23 1.46 15.20
C ARG A 94 -19.04 0.91 15.99
N GLY A 95 -17.97 1.70 16.07
CA GLY A 95 -16.70 1.29 16.72
C GLY A 95 -15.81 0.42 15.83
N ARG A 96 -16.15 0.22 14.55
CA ARG A 96 -15.29 -0.47 13.59
C ARG A 96 -13.97 0.27 13.47
N LYS A 97 -12.87 -0.48 13.42
CA LYS A 97 -11.57 0.06 13.03
C LYS A 97 -11.54 0.30 11.53
N VAL A 98 -11.11 1.49 11.14
CA VAL A 98 -10.90 1.89 9.76
C VAL A 98 -9.41 1.98 9.52
N TYR A 99 -8.88 1.11 8.68
CA TYR A 99 -7.49 1.07 8.31
C TYR A 99 -7.26 2.00 7.13
N LEU A 100 -6.30 2.91 7.28
CA LEU A 100 -5.98 3.92 6.28
C LEU A 100 -4.60 3.64 5.69
N THR A 101 -4.50 3.65 4.37
CA THR A 101 -3.22 3.80 3.68
C THR A 101 -3.04 5.27 3.34
N VAL A 102 -1.95 5.87 3.79
CA VAL A 102 -1.70 7.31 3.61
C VAL A 102 -0.50 7.57 2.72
N SER A 103 -0.44 8.78 2.16
CA SER A 103 0.71 9.23 1.39
C SER A 103 1.90 9.48 2.30
N ALA A 104 3.03 8.81 2.02
CA ALA A 104 4.29 9.01 2.71
C ALA A 104 4.89 10.39 2.39
N GLN A 105 5.64 10.94 3.33
CA GLN A 105 6.31 12.24 3.17
C GLN A 105 7.49 12.18 2.21
N THR A 106 8.25 11.09 2.26
CA THR A 106 9.49 10.94 1.52
C THR A 106 9.40 9.80 0.50
N PRO A 107 10.04 9.94 -0.67
CA PRO A 107 10.20 8.84 -1.60
C PRO A 107 10.91 7.66 -0.93
N PRO A 108 10.59 6.42 -1.32
CA PRO A 108 11.30 5.25 -0.82
C PRO A 108 12.76 5.26 -1.28
N VAL A 109 13.62 4.74 -0.44
CA VAL A 109 15.02 4.47 -0.78
C VAL A 109 15.07 3.16 -1.57
N ILE A 110 15.76 3.21 -2.71
CA ILE A 110 15.97 2.07 -3.61
C ILE A 110 17.47 1.84 -3.80
N LYS A 111 17.84 0.70 -4.35
CA LYS A 111 19.22 0.41 -4.73
C LYS A 111 19.50 0.87 -6.16
N MET A 112 20.62 1.57 -6.35
CA MET A 112 21.08 2.00 -7.67
C MET A 112 21.32 0.77 -8.56
N PRO A 113 20.66 0.67 -9.73
CA PRO A 113 20.87 -0.44 -10.64
C PRO A 113 22.26 -0.42 -11.27
N ALA A 114 22.73 -1.59 -11.72
CA ALA A 114 23.97 -1.70 -12.47
C ALA A 114 23.76 -1.21 -13.90
N LEU A 115 24.23 0.00 -14.20
CA LEU A 115 24.04 0.66 -15.50
C LEU A 115 25.33 0.71 -16.33
N GLN A 116 26.49 0.54 -15.70
CA GLN A 116 27.77 0.47 -16.41
C GLN A 116 27.77 -0.67 -17.44
N ASP A 117 28.46 -0.45 -18.55
CA ASP A 117 28.57 -1.39 -19.66
C ASP A 117 27.28 -1.74 -20.40
N LEU A 118 26.17 -1.15 -20.01
CA LEU A 118 24.91 -1.25 -20.75
C LEU A 118 24.86 -0.25 -21.90
N SER A 119 24.07 -0.56 -22.93
CA SER A 119 23.73 0.44 -23.93
C SER A 119 22.89 1.56 -23.30
N LEU A 120 23.01 2.78 -23.83
CA LEU A 120 22.20 3.92 -23.36
C LEU A 120 20.71 3.60 -23.25
N ARG A 121 20.17 2.91 -24.27
CA ARG A 121 18.74 2.53 -24.27
C ARG A 121 18.37 1.58 -23.13
N GLN A 122 19.21 0.57 -22.85
CA GLN A 122 18.98 -0.35 -21.74
C GLN A 122 19.07 0.37 -20.39
N ALA A 123 20.05 1.26 -20.24
CA ALA A 123 20.21 2.06 -19.03
C ALA A 123 19.00 2.98 -18.79
N GLN A 124 18.47 3.62 -19.84
CA GLN A 124 17.25 4.44 -19.73
C GLN A 124 16.05 3.63 -19.25
N ILE A 125 15.78 2.47 -19.87
CA ILE A 125 14.69 1.59 -19.48
C ILE A 125 14.84 1.15 -18.01
N MET A 126 16.08 0.83 -17.60
CA MET A 126 16.35 0.39 -16.22
C MET A 126 16.19 1.53 -15.20
N LEU A 127 16.59 2.75 -15.54
CA LEU A 127 16.32 3.93 -14.68
C LEU A 127 14.83 4.16 -14.52
N GLU A 128 14.06 4.16 -15.60
CA GLU A 128 12.61 4.33 -15.57
C GLU A 128 11.92 3.23 -14.76
N ALA A 129 12.31 1.97 -14.93
CA ALA A 129 11.77 0.84 -14.18
C ALA A 129 11.99 0.96 -12.67
N GLN A 130 13.09 1.60 -12.24
CA GLN A 130 13.39 1.89 -10.84
C GLN A 130 12.82 3.23 -10.35
N GLY A 131 12.10 3.94 -11.22
CA GLY A 131 11.53 5.25 -10.89
C GLY A 131 12.58 6.36 -10.75
N LEU A 132 13.78 6.19 -11.32
CA LEU A 132 14.82 7.21 -11.42
C LEU A 132 14.63 8.04 -12.69
N VAL A 133 15.13 9.27 -12.69
CA VAL A 133 14.97 10.20 -13.81
C VAL A 133 16.33 10.43 -14.48
N LEU A 134 16.41 10.23 -15.79
CA LEU A 134 17.58 10.65 -16.54
C LEU A 134 17.62 12.19 -16.63
N ASP A 135 18.65 12.81 -16.06
CA ASP A 135 18.84 14.26 -16.08
C ASP A 135 19.51 14.70 -17.41
N ARG A 136 20.70 14.20 -17.66
CA ARG A 136 21.49 14.53 -18.85
C ARG A 136 22.40 13.37 -19.25
N ILE A 137 22.88 13.45 -20.48
CA ILE A 137 23.90 12.56 -21.04
C ILE A 137 25.16 13.38 -21.29
N ILE A 138 26.30 12.91 -20.81
CA ILE A 138 27.62 13.47 -21.09
C ILE A 138 28.35 12.51 -22.04
N GLU A 139 28.66 12.98 -23.21
CA GLU A 139 29.44 12.20 -24.16
C GLU A 139 30.94 12.28 -23.82
N LYS A 140 31.59 11.14 -23.77
CA LYS A 140 33.05 11.03 -23.57
C LYS A 140 33.64 10.16 -24.66
N THR A 141 34.76 10.60 -25.23
CA THR A 141 35.52 9.83 -26.20
C THR A 141 35.83 8.43 -25.70
N SER A 142 35.43 7.42 -26.47
CA SER A 142 35.57 6.01 -26.11
C SER A 142 35.58 5.15 -27.37
N PRO A 143 36.26 3.99 -27.37
CA PRO A 143 36.13 3.02 -28.45
C PRO A 143 34.72 2.39 -28.55
N TYR A 144 33.92 2.52 -27.49
CA TYR A 144 32.56 1.96 -27.42
C TYR A 144 31.55 3.08 -27.62
N GLU A 145 30.75 2.96 -28.68
CA GLU A 145 29.69 3.93 -28.99
C GLU A 145 28.38 3.55 -28.25
N ASN A 146 27.73 4.57 -27.68
CA ASN A 146 26.45 4.43 -26.97
C ASN A 146 26.45 3.45 -25.77
N VAL A 147 27.61 3.20 -25.17
CA VAL A 147 27.78 2.41 -23.97
C VAL A 147 27.94 3.32 -22.75
N VAL A 148 27.29 3.01 -21.65
CA VAL A 148 27.43 3.75 -20.39
C VAL A 148 28.77 3.45 -19.76
N LEU A 149 29.63 4.47 -19.70
CA LEU A 149 30.99 4.41 -19.13
C LEU A 149 30.97 4.70 -17.63
N ASP A 150 30.09 5.61 -17.20
CA ASP A 150 29.99 6.02 -15.81
C ASP A 150 28.62 6.54 -15.49
N VAL A 151 28.27 6.52 -14.20
CA VAL A 151 26.99 6.97 -13.66
C VAL A 151 27.21 8.01 -12.57
N LEU A 152 26.62 9.19 -12.73
CA LEU A 152 26.85 10.31 -11.83
C LEU A 152 25.54 10.71 -11.14
N TYR A 153 25.64 10.92 -9.84
CA TYR A 153 24.61 11.52 -9.00
C TYR A 153 25.14 12.79 -8.36
N HIS A 154 24.49 13.93 -8.58
CA HIS A 154 24.97 15.27 -8.20
C HIS A 154 26.41 15.56 -8.66
N GLY A 155 26.82 15.02 -9.82
CA GLY A 155 28.16 15.24 -10.41
C GLY A 155 29.26 14.32 -9.87
N HIS A 156 28.93 13.41 -8.92
CA HIS A 156 29.86 12.44 -8.37
C HIS A 156 29.50 11.02 -8.81
N HIS A 157 30.53 10.19 -9.00
CA HIS A 157 30.31 8.77 -9.29
C HIS A 157 29.45 8.09 -8.24
N ILE A 158 28.46 7.32 -8.67
CA ILE A 158 27.63 6.47 -7.81
C ILE A 158 27.76 5.01 -8.23
N ALA A 159 28.12 4.15 -7.27
CA ALA A 159 28.26 2.72 -7.52
C ALA A 159 26.89 2.02 -7.58
N SER A 160 26.80 0.94 -8.34
CA SER A 160 25.64 0.05 -8.29
C SER A 160 25.41 -0.49 -6.89
N GLY A 161 24.15 -0.64 -6.48
CA GLY A 161 23.78 -1.09 -5.12
C GLY A 161 23.80 0.00 -4.05
N SER A 162 24.27 1.23 -4.35
CA SER A 162 24.18 2.38 -3.43
C SER A 162 22.73 2.75 -3.15
N ASP A 163 22.47 3.28 -1.96
CA ASP A 163 21.14 3.78 -1.58
C ASP A 163 20.87 5.12 -2.26
N ILE A 164 19.72 5.22 -2.93
CA ILE A 164 19.26 6.42 -3.60
C ILE A 164 17.73 6.56 -3.46
N GLN A 165 17.20 7.76 -3.39
CA GLN A 165 15.76 7.96 -3.33
C GLN A 165 15.11 7.82 -4.72
N MET A 166 13.94 7.21 -4.77
CA MET A 166 13.12 7.17 -5.98
C MET A 166 12.79 8.60 -6.45
N GLY A 167 12.88 8.83 -7.76
CA GLY A 167 12.64 10.15 -8.34
C GLY A 167 13.88 11.01 -8.49
N GLU A 168 15.04 10.58 -7.95
CA GLU A 168 16.30 11.29 -8.08
C GLU A 168 16.80 11.31 -9.54
N ARG A 169 17.60 12.34 -9.84
CA ARG A 169 18.09 12.62 -11.18
C ARG A 169 19.49 12.06 -11.37
N ILE A 170 19.68 11.26 -12.42
CA ILE A 170 20.92 10.58 -12.75
C ILE A 170 21.48 11.12 -14.05
N THR A 171 22.79 11.40 -14.08
CA THR A 171 23.53 11.74 -15.28
C THR A 171 24.31 10.52 -15.77
N LEU A 172 24.18 10.18 -17.05
CA LEU A 172 24.94 9.09 -17.68
C LEU A 172 26.11 9.65 -18.45
N VAL A 173 27.28 9.08 -18.25
CA VAL A 173 28.45 9.32 -19.11
C VAL A 173 28.49 8.21 -20.15
N VAL A 174 28.36 8.57 -21.42
CA VAL A 174 28.19 7.61 -22.51
C VAL A 174 29.36 7.74 -23.48
N GLY A 175 29.84 6.62 -23.96
CA GLY A 175 30.89 6.56 -24.96
C GLY A 175 30.45 7.12 -26.31
N LYS A 176 31.27 7.95 -26.89
CA LYS A 176 31.15 8.43 -28.27
C LYS A 176 32.39 8.00 -29.04
N SER A 177 32.18 7.16 -30.05
CA SER A 177 33.30 6.78 -30.94
C SER A 177 33.76 7.98 -31.74
N ILE A 178 35.06 8.19 -31.77
CA ILE A 178 35.65 9.10 -32.74
C ILE A 178 35.57 8.37 -34.08
N GLY A 179 34.60 8.70 -34.89
CA GLY A 179 34.44 8.13 -36.22
C GLY A 179 35.73 8.26 -37.03
N GLY A 180 36.29 7.11 -37.46
CA GLY A 180 37.37 7.01 -38.39
C GLY A 180 38.76 6.93 -37.77
N LEU A 181 39.14 5.76 -37.30
CA LEU A 181 40.50 5.31 -37.68
C LEU A 181 40.44 5.09 -39.18
N PRO A 182 41.24 5.81 -39.97
CA PRO A 182 41.34 5.51 -41.41
C PRO A 182 41.82 4.07 -41.57
N ASP A 183 41.13 3.34 -42.43
CA ASP A 183 41.38 1.94 -42.85
C ASP A 183 42.74 1.79 -43.59
N SER A 184 43.71 2.65 -43.27
CA SER A 184 44.97 2.80 -43.96
C SER A 184 46.16 2.00 -43.41
N LEU A 185 45.90 1.03 -42.50
CA LEU A 185 46.97 0.12 -42.05
C LEU A 185 46.68 -1.36 -42.37
N ALA A 186 45.74 -1.65 -43.27
CA ALA A 186 45.47 -3.01 -43.73
C ALA A 186 46.16 -3.38 -45.05
N THR A 187 47.25 -2.66 -45.41
CA THR A 187 48.10 -3.04 -46.56
C THR A 187 49.57 -2.84 -46.21
N VAL A 188 50.13 -3.83 -45.57
CA VAL A 188 51.54 -4.14 -45.74
C VAL A 188 51.69 -5.62 -46.02
N ASP A 189 52.10 -5.89 -47.25
CA ASP A 189 52.51 -7.12 -47.91
C ASP A 189 52.99 -8.25 -46.99
#